data_9f4cff3db6ce69494d0d428848298e74
#
_entry.id   9f4cff3db6ce69494d0d428848298e74
#
_cell.length_a   1.000
_cell.length_b   1.000
_cell.length_c   1.000
_cell.angle_alpha   90.00
_cell.angle_beta   90.00
_cell.angle_gamma   90.00
#
_symmetry.space_group_name_H-M   'P 1'
#
loop_
_entity.id
_entity.type
_entity.pdbx_description
1 polymer ?
#
loop_
_entity_poly.entity_id
_entity_poly.type
_entity_poly.pdbx_seq_one_letter_code
_entity_poly.pdbx_strand_id
1 'polypeptide(L)'
;MPGTEQAVSQVRRRAGRPAHAVLSSAHITEAALRLVAKDGYKALTMSRLAKSLNVAPSALYNHVQSKQEVLLLIEDLLMGGVDVSGFETLPWAEAVRQWGHSYRDVFSAHLPLIPVIALLPVTNAPQTIKMYEAVTQGFLQAGWPQERIIDAVVALESFIYGSAYDVNAPDDIFSVGTMAEQSPSFSAAVARRGNTDGRNDSDSAFSLGLAAMITGLAATLPQAPHSKTL
;
A
#
# COMPACT_ATOMS: atom_id res chain seq x y z
N MET A 1 -80.71 7.90 21.56
CA MET A 1 -79.54 8.73 21.97
C MET A 1 -78.35 8.18 21.34
N PRO A 2 -77.70 8.84 20.32
CA PRO A 2 -76.57 8.28 19.58
C PRO A 2 -75.30 8.63 20.30
N GLY A 3 -74.39 7.60 20.37
CA GLY A 3 -73.02 7.69 20.85
C GLY A 3 -72.09 8.37 19.86
N THR A 4 -71.32 9.28 20.35
CA THR A 4 -70.38 10.11 19.63
C THR A 4 -69.07 9.28 19.40
N GLU A 5 -68.79 8.95 18.16
CA GLU A 5 -67.54 8.36 17.74
C GLU A 5 -66.44 9.44 17.64
N GLN A 6 -65.44 9.36 18.51
CA GLN A 6 -64.28 10.25 18.46
C GLN A 6 -63.25 9.66 17.44
N ALA A 7 -63.10 10.35 16.33
CA ALA A 7 -62.07 10.10 15.35
C ALA A 7 -60.67 10.44 15.92
N VAL A 8 -59.83 9.41 16.17
CA VAL A 8 -58.45 9.59 16.55
C VAL A 8 -57.63 9.90 15.30
N SER A 9 -57.24 11.17 15.17
CA SER A 9 -56.34 11.65 14.12
C SER A 9 -54.94 11.06 14.33
N GLN A 10 -54.54 10.10 13.48
CA GLN A 10 -53.16 9.61 13.41
C GLN A 10 -52.26 10.70 12.81
N VAL A 11 -51.49 11.36 13.67
CA VAL A 11 -50.36 12.21 13.25
C VAL A 11 -49.32 11.35 12.60
N ARG A 12 -49.23 11.37 11.27
CA ARG A 12 -48.13 10.80 10.49
C ARG A 12 -46.81 11.46 10.91
N ARG A 13 -45.98 10.76 11.68
CA ARG A 13 -44.60 11.16 11.95
C ARG A 13 -43.88 11.24 10.60
N ARG A 14 -43.46 12.44 10.19
CA ARG A 14 -42.55 12.66 9.07
C ARG A 14 -41.30 11.84 9.32
N ALA A 15 -40.99 10.94 8.40
CA ALA A 15 -39.73 10.22 8.37
C ALA A 15 -38.58 11.25 8.42
N GLY A 16 -37.75 11.16 9.45
CA GLY A 16 -36.62 12.06 9.62
C GLY A 16 -35.70 11.95 8.40
N ARG A 17 -35.21 13.12 7.97
CA ARG A 17 -34.16 13.22 6.92
C ARG A 17 -33.08 12.18 7.23
N PRO A 18 -32.63 11.34 6.25
CA PRO A 18 -31.56 10.40 6.50
C PRO A 18 -30.41 11.15 7.17
N ALA A 19 -29.90 10.62 8.29
CA ALA A 19 -28.72 11.19 8.92
C ALA A 19 -27.63 11.23 7.87
N HIS A 20 -27.23 12.42 7.40
CA HIS A 20 -26.05 12.58 6.58
C HIS A 20 -24.91 11.96 7.37
N ALA A 21 -24.28 10.90 6.84
CA ALA A 21 -23.08 10.35 7.44
C ALA A 21 -22.13 11.50 7.72
N VAL A 22 -21.74 11.64 9.00
CA VAL A 22 -20.85 12.73 9.42
C VAL A 22 -19.58 12.62 8.58
N LEU A 23 -19.24 13.68 7.85
CA LEU A 23 -18.02 13.71 7.05
C LEU A 23 -16.83 13.53 8.01
N SER A 24 -16.00 12.53 7.75
CA SER A 24 -14.82 12.20 8.55
C SER A 24 -13.63 11.98 7.63
N SER A 25 -12.40 12.04 8.18
CA SER A 25 -11.18 11.74 7.44
C SER A 25 -11.26 10.36 6.77
N ALA A 26 -11.80 9.35 7.45
CA ALA A 26 -11.98 8.01 6.89
C ALA A 26 -12.89 8.02 5.64
N HIS A 27 -14.06 8.68 5.71
CA HIS A 27 -14.96 8.79 4.56
C HIS A 27 -14.33 9.54 3.38
N ILE A 28 -13.54 10.60 3.68
CA ILE A 28 -12.82 11.38 2.67
C ILE A 28 -11.78 10.50 1.98
N THR A 29 -10.97 9.76 2.77
CA THR A 29 -9.92 8.87 2.28
C THR A 29 -10.48 7.76 1.39
N GLU A 30 -11.54 7.07 1.84
CA GLU A 30 -12.20 6.02 1.06
C GLU A 30 -12.80 6.55 -0.25
N ALA A 31 -13.42 7.73 -0.22
CA ALA A 31 -13.99 8.35 -1.42
C ALA A 31 -12.88 8.75 -2.41
N ALA A 32 -11.75 9.24 -1.90
CA ALA A 32 -10.59 9.59 -2.70
C ALA A 32 -9.97 8.34 -3.35
N LEU A 33 -9.81 7.23 -2.61
CA LEU A 33 -9.34 5.94 -3.14
C LEU A 33 -10.26 5.42 -4.24
N ARG A 34 -11.58 5.40 -4.01
CA ARG A 34 -12.54 5.01 -5.05
C ARG A 34 -12.44 5.87 -6.31
N LEU A 35 -12.24 7.17 -6.15
CA LEU A 35 -12.10 8.10 -7.27
C LEU A 35 -10.83 7.81 -8.07
N VAL A 36 -9.70 7.56 -7.39
CA VAL A 36 -8.43 7.20 -8.04
C VAL A 36 -8.51 5.83 -8.71
N ALA A 37 -9.09 4.84 -8.06
CA ALA A 37 -9.25 3.50 -8.65
C ALA A 37 -10.09 3.52 -9.93
N LYS A 38 -11.14 4.35 -9.96
CA LYS A 38 -12.05 4.44 -11.10
C LYS A 38 -11.49 5.27 -12.25
N ASP A 39 -10.93 6.44 -11.94
CA ASP A 39 -10.67 7.49 -12.94
C ASP A 39 -9.18 7.91 -12.99
N GLY A 40 -8.32 7.23 -12.22
CA GLY A 40 -6.90 7.51 -12.10
C GLY A 40 -6.56 8.71 -11.19
N TYR A 41 -5.28 8.84 -10.83
CA TYR A 41 -4.79 9.89 -9.92
C TYR A 41 -5.08 11.32 -10.40
N LYS A 42 -5.01 11.56 -11.72
CA LYS A 42 -5.29 12.91 -12.31
C LYS A 42 -6.73 13.36 -12.03
N ALA A 43 -7.64 12.43 -11.85
CA ALA A 43 -9.04 12.72 -11.54
C ALA A 43 -9.27 13.17 -10.09
N LEU A 44 -8.34 12.92 -9.18
CA LEU A 44 -8.44 13.36 -7.79
C LEU A 44 -8.24 14.87 -7.72
N THR A 45 -9.35 15.60 -7.62
CA THR A 45 -9.41 17.04 -7.35
C THR A 45 -10.37 17.29 -6.19
N MET A 46 -10.16 18.39 -5.44
CA MET A 46 -11.02 18.73 -4.30
C MET A 46 -12.50 18.87 -4.71
N SER A 47 -12.76 19.46 -5.88
CA SER A 47 -14.13 19.60 -6.39
C SER A 47 -14.77 18.26 -6.75
N ARG A 48 -14.06 17.33 -7.39
CA ARG A 48 -14.58 15.99 -7.70
C ARG A 48 -14.77 15.16 -6.44
N LEU A 49 -13.86 15.28 -5.48
CA LEU A 49 -13.97 14.62 -4.18
C LEU A 49 -15.19 15.11 -3.40
N ALA A 50 -15.40 16.43 -3.32
CA ALA A 50 -16.61 17.01 -2.69
C ALA A 50 -17.89 16.51 -3.38
N LYS A 51 -17.90 16.48 -4.72
CA LYS A 51 -19.03 15.96 -5.51
C LYS A 51 -19.28 14.47 -5.21
N SER A 52 -18.22 13.64 -5.12
CA SER A 52 -18.35 12.19 -4.83
C SER A 52 -18.90 11.92 -3.43
N LEU A 53 -18.65 12.83 -2.49
CA LEU A 53 -19.13 12.81 -1.11
C LEU A 53 -20.52 13.46 -0.96
N ASN A 54 -21.06 14.06 -2.03
CA ASN A 54 -22.31 14.83 -2.02
C ASN A 54 -22.30 15.96 -0.99
N VAL A 55 -21.19 16.67 -0.87
CA VAL A 55 -21.01 17.84 0.01
C VAL A 55 -20.59 19.08 -0.78
N ALA A 56 -20.82 20.26 -0.19
CA ALA A 56 -20.23 21.48 -0.74
C ALA A 56 -18.69 21.46 -0.59
N PRO A 57 -17.92 22.03 -1.52
CA PRO A 57 -16.46 22.14 -1.37
C PRO A 57 -16.02 22.78 -0.05
N SER A 58 -16.75 23.81 0.43
CA SER A 58 -16.48 24.45 1.73
C SER A 58 -16.59 23.49 2.91
N ALA A 59 -17.53 22.54 2.88
CA ALA A 59 -17.66 21.52 3.91
C ALA A 59 -16.46 20.53 3.89
N LEU A 60 -15.95 20.19 2.70
CA LEU A 60 -14.74 19.36 2.57
C LEU A 60 -13.51 20.07 3.14
N TYR A 61 -13.37 21.39 2.85
CA TYR A 61 -12.23 22.19 3.33
C TYR A 61 -12.22 22.39 4.87
N ASN A 62 -13.32 22.12 5.57
CA ASN A 62 -13.34 22.07 7.04
C ASN A 62 -12.62 20.84 7.61
N HIS A 63 -12.37 19.82 6.78
CA HIS A 63 -11.73 18.56 7.20
C HIS A 63 -10.34 18.37 6.61
N VAL A 64 -10.11 18.81 5.38
CA VAL A 64 -8.82 18.70 4.67
C VAL A 64 -8.55 19.97 3.89
N GLN A 65 -7.37 20.55 4.08
CA GLN A 65 -7.02 21.86 3.53
C GLN A 65 -6.54 21.80 2.08
N SER A 66 -6.09 20.64 1.62
CA SER A 66 -5.49 20.49 0.29
C SER A 66 -5.58 19.06 -0.23
N LYS A 67 -5.34 18.89 -1.53
CA LYS A 67 -5.16 17.57 -2.15
C LYS A 67 -3.97 16.81 -1.53
N GLN A 68 -2.91 17.53 -1.15
CA GLN A 68 -1.75 16.91 -0.52
C GLN A 68 -2.13 16.28 0.83
N GLU A 69 -2.94 16.94 1.63
CA GLU A 69 -3.44 16.38 2.90
C GLU A 69 -4.32 15.15 2.67
N VAL A 70 -5.16 15.16 1.61
CA VAL A 70 -5.91 13.95 1.22
C VAL A 70 -4.96 12.80 0.84
N LEU A 71 -3.84 13.09 0.17
CA LEU A 71 -2.84 12.07 -0.19
C LEU A 71 -2.12 11.51 1.05
N LEU A 72 -1.80 12.35 2.04
CA LEU A 72 -1.24 11.90 3.31
C LEU A 72 -2.20 10.99 4.07
N LEU A 73 -3.49 11.29 4.07
CA LEU A 73 -4.52 10.42 4.66
C LEU A 73 -4.62 9.07 3.92
N ILE A 74 -4.49 9.08 2.58
CA ILE A 74 -4.48 7.85 1.78
C ILE A 74 -3.22 7.03 2.12
N GLU A 75 -2.05 7.66 2.12
CA GLU A 75 -0.79 7.02 2.47
C GLU A 75 -0.87 6.35 3.84
N ASP A 76 -1.31 7.10 4.84
CA ASP A 76 -1.43 6.61 6.22
C ASP A 76 -2.38 5.40 6.32
N LEU A 77 -3.49 5.43 5.59
CA LEU A 77 -4.41 4.30 5.52
C LEU A 77 -3.75 3.06 4.88
N LEU A 78 -3.04 3.25 3.75
CA LEU A 78 -2.40 2.15 3.04
C LEU A 78 -1.25 1.54 3.86
N MET A 79 -0.43 2.39 4.49
CA MET A 79 0.65 1.94 5.37
C MET A 79 0.14 1.20 6.59
N GLY A 80 -1.04 1.57 7.11
CA GLY A 80 -1.72 0.81 8.17
C GLY A 80 -2.16 -0.59 7.77
N GLY A 81 -2.24 -0.88 6.48
CA GLY A 81 -2.52 -2.20 5.92
C GLY A 81 -1.29 -3.10 5.75
N VAL A 82 -0.08 -2.54 5.91
CA VAL A 82 1.17 -3.30 5.78
C VAL A 82 1.43 -4.12 7.05
N ASP A 83 1.62 -5.42 6.91
CA ASP A 83 1.87 -6.32 8.03
C ASP A 83 3.31 -6.20 8.54
N VAL A 84 3.45 -5.75 9.78
CA VAL A 84 4.72 -5.62 10.51
C VAL A 84 4.86 -6.59 11.67
N SER A 85 3.87 -7.48 11.88
CA SER A 85 3.82 -8.38 13.05
C SER A 85 5.01 -9.32 13.11
N GLY A 86 5.59 -9.67 11.98
CA GLY A 86 6.77 -10.51 11.90
C GLY A 86 7.98 -9.93 12.65
N PHE A 87 8.12 -8.61 12.74
CA PHE A 87 9.25 -7.99 13.45
C PHE A 87 9.22 -8.20 14.97
N GLU A 88 8.08 -8.58 15.54
CA GLU A 88 7.96 -8.93 16.97
C GLU A 88 8.38 -10.38 17.27
N THR A 89 8.25 -11.29 16.29
CA THR A 89 8.24 -12.74 16.58
C THR A 89 9.19 -13.56 15.69
N LEU A 90 9.58 -13.05 14.52
CA LEU A 90 10.37 -13.78 13.54
C LEU A 90 11.83 -13.29 13.49
N PRO A 91 12.77 -14.13 13.04
CA PRO A 91 14.09 -13.65 12.65
C PRO A 91 13.98 -12.55 11.61
N TRP A 92 14.88 -11.56 11.67
CA TRP A 92 14.84 -10.36 10.83
C TRP A 92 14.63 -10.65 9.33
N ALA A 93 15.34 -11.63 8.78
CA ALA A 93 15.24 -11.98 7.36
C ALA A 93 13.84 -12.48 6.98
N GLU A 94 13.16 -13.19 7.88
CA GLU A 94 11.79 -13.68 7.67
C GLU A 94 10.78 -12.55 7.87
N ALA A 95 10.99 -11.71 8.87
CA ALA A 95 10.17 -10.53 9.12
C ALA A 95 10.20 -9.56 7.92
N VAL A 96 11.39 -9.27 7.36
CA VAL A 96 11.54 -8.43 6.16
C VAL A 96 10.87 -9.08 4.95
N ARG A 97 10.93 -10.41 4.82
CA ARG A 97 10.23 -11.12 3.73
C ARG A 97 8.72 -10.96 3.84
N GLN A 98 8.15 -11.20 5.03
CA GLN A 98 6.71 -11.04 5.29
C GLN A 98 6.26 -9.60 5.05
N TRP A 99 6.98 -8.64 5.61
CA TRP A 99 6.73 -7.21 5.41
C TRP A 99 6.78 -6.81 3.94
N GLY A 100 7.81 -7.25 3.20
CA GLY A 100 7.98 -6.92 1.78
C GLY A 100 6.85 -7.47 0.90
N HIS A 101 6.38 -8.70 1.14
CA HIS A 101 5.22 -9.25 0.44
C HIS A 101 3.95 -8.47 0.76
N SER A 102 3.66 -8.23 2.03
CA SER A 102 2.48 -7.46 2.45
C SER A 102 2.49 -6.04 1.88
N TYR A 103 3.65 -5.37 1.90
CA TYR A 103 3.81 -4.03 1.35
C TYR A 103 3.53 -4.00 -0.17
N ARG A 104 4.12 -4.95 -0.92
CA ARG A 104 3.87 -5.10 -2.35
C ARG A 104 2.39 -5.33 -2.65
N ASP A 105 1.72 -6.21 -1.88
CA ASP A 105 0.31 -6.53 -2.07
C ASP A 105 -0.58 -5.31 -1.88
N VAL A 106 -0.34 -4.51 -0.83
CA VAL A 106 -1.06 -3.27 -0.59
C VAL A 106 -0.91 -2.31 -1.78
N PHE A 107 0.32 -2.10 -2.27
CA PHE A 107 0.56 -1.09 -3.31
C PHE A 107 0.27 -1.57 -4.73
N SER A 108 0.30 -2.88 -5.00
CA SER A 108 -0.11 -3.43 -6.29
C SER A 108 -1.60 -3.20 -6.59
N ALA A 109 -2.43 -3.08 -5.56
CA ALA A 109 -3.84 -2.69 -5.68
C ALA A 109 -4.01 -1.17 -5.93
N HIS A 110 -2.95 -0.36 -5.79
CA HIS A 110 -3.00 1.11 -5.82
C HIS A 110 -1.93 1.75 -6.70
N LEU A 111 -1.52 1.11 -7.80
CA LEU A 111 -0.43 1.54 -8.69
C LEU A 111 -0.45 3.03 -9.07
N PRO A 112 -1.61 3.65 -9.40
CA PRO A 112 -1.63 5.06 -9.77
C PRO A 112 -1.18 6.03 -8.66
N LEU A 113 -1.09 5.56 -7.42
CA LEU A 113 -0.69 6.35 -6.25
C LEU A 113 0.81 6.25 -5.94
N ILE A 114 1.50 5.17 -6.33
CA ILE A 114 2.91 4.95 -6.02
C ILE A 114 3.79 6.18 -6.36
N PRO A 115 3.73 6.76 -7.58
CA PRO A 115 4.63 7.87 -7.94
C PRO A 115 4.44 9.14 -7.12
N VAL A 116 3.30 9.26 -6.44
CA VAL A 116 3.00 10.44 -5.61
C VAL A 116 3.20 10.16 -4.13
N ILE A 117 2.84 8.97 -3.66
CA ILE A 117 3.01 8.57 -2.25
C ILE A 117 4.49 8.40 -1.91
N ALA A 118 5.29 7.78 -2.79
CA ALA A 118 6.73 7.58 -2.57
C ALA A 118 7.54 8.87 -2.35
N LEU A 119 6.94 10.04 -2.57
CA LEU A 119 7.57 11.35 -2.40
C LEU A 119 6.91 12.20 -1.30
N LEU A 120 5.93 11.67 -0.58
CA LEU A 120 5.27 12.38 0.50
C LEU A 120 6.14 12.36 1.78
N PRO A 121 6.14 13.45 2.54
CA PRO A 121 6.81 13.46 3.85
C PRO A 121 6.01 12.64 4.86
N VAL A 122 6.68 11.86 5.70
CA VAL A 122 6.07 11.09 6.80
C VAL A 122 5.68 12.04 7.94
N THR A 123 4.79 12.98 7.67
CA THR A 123 4.38 14.01 8.64
C THR A 123 2.90 13.85 8.97
N ASN A 124 2.57 13.77 10.26
CA ASN A 124 1.19 13.61 10.73
C ASN A 124 0.49 12.34 10.20
N ALA A 125 1.25 11.26 9.94
CA ALA A 125 0.79 9.98 9.45
C ALA A 125 1.03 8.89 10.52
N PRO A 126 0.11 8.71 11.50
CA PRO A 126 0.35 7.86 12.67
C PRO A 126 0.53 6.38 12.34
N GLN A 127 -0.17 5.85 11.33
CA GLN A 127 0.00 4.45 10.93
C GLN A 127 1.33 4.23 10.19
N THR A 128 1.70 5.18 9.33
CA THR A 128 2.99 5.20 8.64
C THR A 128 4.14 5.25 9.63
N ILE A 129 4.08 6.15 10.64
CA ILE A 129 5.08 6.23 11.70
C ILE A 129 5.15 4.94 12.51
N LYS A 130 4.00 4.35 12.85
CA LYS A 130 3.94 3.07 13.57
C LYS A 130 4.59 1.93 12.77
N MET A 131 4.34 1.87 11.47
CA MET A 131 4.95 0.88 10.58
C MET A 131 6.48 1.05 10.56
N TYR A 132 6.99 2.26 10.32
CA TYR A 132 8.43 2.52 10.32
C TYR A 132 9.09 2.27 11.67
N GLU A 133 8.42 2.57 12.77
CA GLU A 133 8.93 2.27 14.12
C GLU A 133 9.10 0.76 14.31
N ALA A 134 8.10 -0.05 13.96
CA ALA A 134 8.17 -1.51 14.07
C ALA A 134 9.31 -2.09 13.22
N VAL A 135 9.45 -1.63 11.98
CA VAL A 135 10.54 -2.03 11.07
C VAL A 135 11.89 -1.65 11.67
N THR A 136 12.05 -0.39 12.11
CA THR A 136 13.29 0.13 12.70
C THR A 136 13.70 -0.67 13.93
N GLN A 137 12.75 -0.99 14.82
CA GLN A 137 13.00 -1.81 16.01
C GLN A 137 13.44 -3.23 15.63
N GLY A 138 12.83 -3.84 14.62
CA GLY A 138 13.25 -5.15 14.12
C GLY A 138 14.68 -5.16 13.56
N PHE A 139 15.08 -4.10 12.86
CA PHE A 139 16.45 -3.94 12.39
C PHE A 139 17.44 -3.76 13.55
N LEU A 140 17.12 -2.90 14.54
CA LEU A 140 17.95 -2.71 15.73
C LEU A 140 18.15 -4.01 16.52
N GLN A 141 17.09 -4.78 16.73
CA GLN A 141 17.15 -6.06 17.42
C GLN A 141 18.02 -7.09 16.67
N ALA A 142 18.09 -6.99 15.36
CA ALA A 142 18.96 -7.81 14.52
C ALA A 142 20.41 -7.33 14.48
N GLY A 143 20.75 -6.27 15.23
CA GLY A 143 22.12 -5.75 15.33
C GLY A 143 22.52 -4.79 14.22
N TRP A 144 21.57 -4.19 13.50
CA TRP A 144 21.85 -3.19 12.49
C TRP A 144 22.35 -1.90 13.11
N PRO A 145 23.43 -1.29 12.58
CA PRO A 145 23.84 0.06 12.94
C PRO A 145 22.71 1.05 12.59
N GLN A 146 22.34 1.89 13.56
CA GLN A 146 21.19 2.80 13.43
C GLN A 146 21.28 3.70 12.19
N GLU A 147 22.47 4.18 11.87
CA GLU A 147 22.75 5.04 10.72
C GLU A 147 22.55 4.37 9.36
N ARG A 148 22.43 3.04 9.31
CA ARG A 148 22.25 2.28 8.06
C ARG A 148 20.83 1.80 7.83
N ILE A 149 19.97 1.90 8.84
CA ILE A 149 18.62 1.32 8.79
C ILE A 149 17.78 2.00 7.72
N ILE A 150 17.75 3.33 7.69
CA ILE A 150 16.91 4.07 6.74
C ILE A 150 17.35 3.81 5.30
N ASP A 151 18.65 3.75 5.02
CA ASP A 151 19.14 3.42 3.67
C ASP A 151 18.71 2.01 3.23
N ALA A 152 18.75 1.03 4.16
CA ALA A 152 18.29 -0.32 3.87
C ALA A 152 16.77 -0.39 3.63
N VAL A 153 15.97 0.34 4.44
CA VAL A 153 14.53 0.45 4.26
C VAL A 153 14.20 1.09 2.91
N VAL A 154 14.81 2.22 2.57
CA VAL A 154 14.62 2.90 1.29
C VAL A 154 14.98 2.01 0.10
N ALA A 155 16.06 1.24 0.19
CA ALA A 155 16.45 0.29 -0.86
C ALA A 155 15.38 -0.80 -1.05
N LEU A 156 14.87 -1.37 0.04
CA LEU A 156 13.79 -2.36 0.01
C LEU A 156 12.50 -1.78 -0.55
N GLU A 157 12.07 -0.61 -0.09
CA GLU A 157 10.87 0.06 -0.58
C GLU A 157 10.94 0.38 -2.07
N SER A 158 12.09 0.86 -2.55
CA SER A 158 12.33 1.12 -3.98
C SER A 158 12.13 -0.13 -4.83
N PHE A 159 12.64 -1.27 -4.35
CA PHE A 159 12.43 -2.56 -5.00
C PHE A 159 10.97 -3.01 -4.93
N ILE A 160 10.32 -2.88 -3.78
CA ILE A 160 8.91 -3.25 -3.56
C ILE A 160 8.00 -2.45 -4.48
N TYR A 161 8.16 -1.12 -4.54
CA TYR A 161 7.37 -0.26 -5.42
C TYR A 161 7.57 -0.61 -6.90
N GLY A 162 8.81 -0.84 -7.33
CA GLY A 162 9.09 -1.28 -8.69
C GLY A 162 8.42 -2.60 -9.02
N SER A 163 8.50 -3.57 -8.12
CA SER A 163 7.89 -4.90 -8.29
C SER A 163 6.36 -4.90 -8.24
N ALA A 164 5.75 -3.90 -7.60
CA ALA A 164 4.30 -3.80 -7.55
C ALA A 164 3.69 -3.61 -8.96
N TYR A 165 4.40 -2.97 -9.88
CA TYR A 165 3.94 -2.80 -11.26
C TYR A 165 3.90 -4.12 -12.03
N ASP A 166 4.81 -5.06 -11.73
CA ASP A 166 4.90 -6.34 -12.42
C ASP A 166 3.71 -7.26 -12.13
N VAL A 167 2.98 -7.03 -11.03
CA VAL A 167 1.77 -7.82 -10.69
C VAL A 167 0.72 -7.73 -11.78
N ASN A 168 0.62 -6.58 -12.45
CA ASN A 168 -0.34 -6.32 -13.52
C ASN A 168 0.32 -6.28 -14.91
N ALA A 169 1.54 -6.80 -15.04
CA ALA A 169 2.20 -6.90 -16.34
C ALA A 169 1.44 -7.88 -17.25
N PRO A 170 1.31 -7.61 -18.56
CA PRO A 170 0.74 -8.55 -19.51
C PRO A 170 1.55 -9.86 -19.55
N ASP A 171 0.87 -10.99 -19.74
CA ASP A 171 1.51 -12.31 -19.81
C ASP A 171 2.54 -12.42 -20.97
N ASP A 172 2.35 -11.63 -22.01
CA ASP A 172 3.19 -11.59 -23.21
C ASP A 172 4.24 -10.48 -23.20
N ILE A 173 4.50 -9.83 -22.05
CA ILE A 173 5.47 -8.71 -21.91
C ILE A 173 6.86 -9.04 -22.46
N PHE A 174 7.26 -10.31 -22.43
CA PHE A 174 8.54 -10.81 -22.97
C PHE A 174 8.39 -11.53 -24.32
N SER A 175 7.24 -11.40 -25.00
CA SER A 175 7.07 -12.00 -26.33
C SER A 175 8.03 -11.38 -27.33
N VAL A 176 8.82 -12.23 -27.97
CA VAL A 176 9.80 -11.81 -28.98
C VAL A 176 9.21 -11.69 -30.38
N GLY A 177 7.96 -12.11 -30.58
CA GLY A 177 7.28 -12.07 -31.88
C GLY A 177 8.12 -12.69 -32.98
N THR A 178 8.32 -11.97 -34.08
CA THR A 178 9.09 -12.42 -35.26
C THR A 178 10.62 -12.38 -35.06
N MET A 179 11.12 -11.88 -33.90
CA MET A 179 12.52 -11.69 -33.62
C MET A 179 13.18 -12.92 -32.92
N ALA A 180 12.46 -14.03 -32.77
CA ALA A 180 12.92 -15.21 -32.04
C ALA A 180 14.26 -15.79 -32.58
N GLU A 181 14.41 -15.82 -33.89
CA GLU A 181 15.65 -16.30 -34.53
C GLU A 181 16.87 -15.41 -34.27
N GLN A 182 16.63 -14.09 -34.04
CA GLN A 182 17.67 -13.10 -33.76
C GLN A 182 18.00 -13.03 -32.26
N SER A 183 17.19 -13.66 -31.40
CA SER A 183 17.36 -13.66 -29.94
C SER A 183 17.25 -15.08 -29.34
N PRO A 184 18.02 -16.07 -29.78
CA PRO A 184 17.80 -17.46 -29.38
C PRO A 184 17.96 -17.70 -27.87
N SER A 185 18.92 -17.06 -27.21
CA SER A 185 19.15 -17.20 -25.77
C SER A 185 18.01 -16.59 -24.97
N PHE A 186 17.54 -15.39 -25.36
CA PHE A 186 16.42 -14.73 -24.70
C PHE A 186 15.12 -15.52 -24.89
N SER A 187 14.83 -15.94 -26.12
CA SER A 187 13.67 -16.76 -26.45
C SER A 187 13.64 -18.09 -25.66
N ALA A 188 14.79 -18.74 -25.54
CA ALA A 188 14.91 -19.95 -24.74
C ALA A 188 14.72 -19.70 -23.22
N ALA A 189 15.20 -18.57 -22.70
CA ALA A 189 14.99 -18.19 -21.30
C ALA A 189 13.50 -17.91 -21.02
N VAL A 190 12.83 -17.14 -21.89
CA VAL A 190 11.39 -16.86 -21.79
C VAL A 190 10.57 -18.15 -21.82
N ALA A 191 10.86 -19.06 -22.77
CA ALA A 191 10.14 -20.32 -22.87
C ALA A 191 10.28 -21.22 -21.63
N ARG A 192 11.44 -21.15 -20.94
CA ARG A 192 11.65 -21.89 -19.68
C ARG A 192 11.00 -21.23 -18.47
N ARG A 193 10.84 -19.91 -18.49
CA ARG A 193 10.17 -19.16 -17.39
C ARG A 193 8.71 -19.59 -17.24
N GLY A 194 7.96 -19.71 -18.32
CA GLY A 194 6.55 -20.12 -18.33
C GLY A 194 6.25 -21.56 -17.89
N ASN A 195 7.28 -22.39 -17.65
CA ASN A 195 7.13 -23.78 -17.23
C ASN A 195 7.26 -24.00 -15.71
N THR A 196 7.30 -22.95 -14.90
CA THR A 196 7.50 -23.07 -13.44
C THR A 196 6.15 -23.12 -12.72
N ASP A 197 5.69 -24.33 -12.40
CA ASP A 197 4.70 -24.74 -11.37
C ASP A 197 3.58 -23.76 -10.98
N GLY A 198 2.87 -23.15 -11.92
CA GLY A 198 1.61 -22.42 -11.65
C GLY A 198 1.73 -21.19 -10.72
N ARG A 199 2.96 -20.77 -10.38
CA ARG A 199 3.20 -19.50 -9.69
C ARG A 199 3.14 -18.35 -10.69
N ASN A 200 2.51 -17.25 -10.28
CA ASN A 200 2.57 -16.03 -11.06
C ASN A 200 4.04 -15.63 -11.24
N ASP A 201 4.46 -15.39 -12.48
CA ASP A 201 5.83 -15.02 -12.85
C ASP A 201 6.35 -13.80 -12.07
N SER A 202 5.47 -12.83 -11.77
CA SER A 202 5.80 -11.65 -10.97
C SER A 202 6.11 -12.00 -9.52
N ASP A 203 5.44 -12.98 -8.92
CA ASP A 203 5.68 -13.42 -7.54
C ASP A 203 7.00 -14.17 -7.42
N SER A 204 7.34 -14.97 -8.43
CA SER A 204 8.64 -15.67 -8.50
C SER A 204 9.80 -14.68 -8.63
N ALA A 205 9.68 -13.68 -9.50
CA ALA A 205 10.67 -12.63 -9.70
C ALA A 205 10.85 -11.77 -8.43
N PHE A 206 9.76 -11.37 -7.81
CA PHE A 206 9.78 -10.61 -6.56
C PHE A 206 10.45 -11.40 -5.43
N SER A 207 10.03 -12.65 -5.22
CA SER A 207 10.58 -13.50 -4.15
C SER A 207 12.09 -13.74 -4.34
N LEU A 208 12.55 -13.95 -5.59
CA LEU A 208 13.96 -14.09 -5.92
C LEU A 208 14.74 -12.81 -5.58
N GLY A 209 14.25 -11.66 -6.04
CA GLY A 209 14.90 -10.37 -5.83
C GLY A 209 14.93 -9.97 -4.36
N LEU A 210 13.81 -10.15 -3.65
CA LEU A 210 13.72 -9.85 -2.22
C LEU A 210 14.67 -10.74 -1.40
N ALA A 211 14.75 -12.05 -1.70
CA ALA A 211 15.67 -12.96 -1.03
C ALA A 211 17.15 -12.57 -1.28
N ALA A 212 17.49 -12.18 -2.50
CA ALA A 212 18.82 -11.70 -2.85
C ALA A 212 19.17 -10.40 -2.10
N MET A 213 18.23 -9.44 -2.02
CA MET A 213 18.41 -8.19 -1.26
C MET A 213 18.58 -8.47 0.24
N ILE A 214 17.74 -9.29 0.85
CA ILE A 214 17.84 -9.67 2.26
C ILE A 214 19.22 -10.29 2.55
N THR A 215 19.66 -11.23 1.72
CA THR A 215 20.97 -11.88 1.86
C THR A 215 22.12 -10.88 1.71
N GLY A 216 22.07 -10.02 0.67
CA GLY A 216 23.07 -9.00 0.43
C GLY A 216 23.15 -7.96 1.56
N LEU A 217 22.00 -7.49 2.04
CA LEU A 217 21.91 -6.57 3.17
C LEU A 217 22.47 -7.20 4.45
N ALA A 218 22.10 -8.44 4.77
CA ALA A 218 22.61 -9.16 5.94
C ALA A 218 24.14 -9.33 5.88
N ALA A 219 24.71 -9.57 4.71
CA ALA A 219 26.16 -9.68 4.52
C ALA A 219 26.93 -8.36 4.77
N THR A 220 26.25 -7.23 4.80
CA THR A 220 26.85 -5.92 5.13
C THR A 220 26.92 -5.64 6.61
N LEU A 221 26.28 -6.47 7.46
CA LEU A 221 26.34 -6.31 8.91
C LEU A 221 27.78 -6.55 9.42
N PRO A 222 28.25 -5.81 10.43
CA PRO A 222 29.51 -6.12 11.08
C PRO A 222 29.46 -7.55 11.62
N GLN A 223 30.42 -8.36 11.22
CA GLN A 223 30.56 -9.69 11.83
C GLN A 223 30.91 -9.50 13.31
N ALA A 224 30.21 -10.19 14.20
CA ALA A 224 30.62 -10.23 15.61
C ALA A 224 32.08 -10.66 15.68
N PRO A 225 32.91 -9.97 16.50
CA PRO A 225 34.29 -10.36 16.64
C PRO A 225 34.33 -11.83 17.09
N HIS A 226 35.00 -12.67 16.33
CA HIS A 226 35.23 -14.08 16.73
C HIS A 226 35.81 -14.05 18.14
N SER A 227 35.05 -14.54 19.13
CA SER A 227 35.60 -14.79 20.47
C SER A 227 36.79 -15.72 20.28
N LYS A 228 37.99 -15.19 20.40
CA LYS A 228 39.19 -16.00 20.53
C LYS A 228 39.00 -16.81 21.82
N THR A 229 38.67 -18.07 21.69
CA THR A 229 38.74 -19.04 22.78
C THR A 229 40.19 -19.05 23.25
N LEU A 230 40.42 -18.59 24.49
CA LEU A 230 41.68 -18.73 25.22
C LEU A 230 41.85 -20.17 25.69
#